data_ed612ffcb871eaa6b3ba03d18af79bd5
#
_entry.id   ed612ffcb871eaa6b3ba03d18af79bd5
#
_cell.length_a   1.000
_cell.length_b   1.000
_cell.length_c   1.000
_cell.angle_alpha   90.00
_cell.angle_beta   90.00
_cell.angle_gamma   90.00
#
_symmetry.space_group_name_H-M   'P 1'
#
loop_
_entity.id
_entity.type
_entity.pdbx_description
1 polymer ?
#
loop_
_entity_poly.entity_id
_entity_poly.type
_entity_poly.pdbx_seq_one_letter_code
_entity_poly.pdbx_strand_id
1 'polypeptide(L)'
;MLRTKLKHAPTLNTVLMVEDTLKKMNESAIKISELKRRLPKQINHNTLMTILEYLERSNKILFGLKGITWVHNTNKNLRKAIAEGLEV
;
A
#
# COMPACT_ATOMS: atom_id res chain seq x y z
N MET A 1 10.24 -7.31 16.54
CA MET A 1 10.25 -7.34 15.99
C MET A 1 9.89 -8.10 15.27
N LEU A 2 9.94 -8.32 14.79
CA LEU A 2 9.45 -8.97 14.04
C LEU A 2 10.04 -9.98 13.69
N ARG A 3 10.06 -10.70 13.74
CA ARG A 3 10.56 -11.57 13.46
C ARG A 3 10.08 -12.32 12.72
N THR A 4 9.77 -12.34 12.34
CA THR A 4 9.07 -12.88 11.70
C THR A 4 9.54 -13.59 10.77
N LYS A 5 9.40 -14.39 10.44
CA LYS A 5 9.77 -15.13 9.64
C LYS A 5 9.14 -14.99 8.46
N LEU A 6 9.39 -14.15 7.57
CA LEU A 6 8.81 -13.99 6.30
C LEU A 6 9.51 -14.92 5.36
N LYS A 7 8.80 -15.93 4.91
CA LYS A 7 9.38 -16.84 3.96
C LYS A 7 9.60 -16.20 2.62
N HIS A 8 8.75 -15.25 2.28
CA HIS A 8 8.85 -14.57 0.98
C HIS A 8 9.02 -13.10 1.24
N ALA A 9 10.11 -12.76 1.85
CA ALA A 9 10.37 -11.36 2.16
C ALA A 9 10.48 -10.56 0.86
N PRO A 10 9.65 -9.57 0.67
CA PRO A 10 9.69 -8.78 -0.55
C PRO A 10 10.89 -7.85 -0.56
N THR A 11 11.38 -7.56 -1.76
CA THR A 11 12.42 -6.55 -1.89
C THR A 11 11.76 -5.18 -1.82
N LEU A 12 12.56 -4.18 -1.51
CA LEU A 12 12.05 -2.81 -1.47
C LEU A 12 11.47 -2.42 -2.83
N ASN A 13 12.14 -2.80 -3.92
CA ASN A 13 11.64 -2.46 -5.25
C ASN A 13 10.26 -3.02 -5.49
N THR A 14 10.01 -4.23 -5.03
CA THR A 14 8.70 -4.84 -5.21
C THR A 14 7.65 -4.11 -4.38
N VAL A 15 7.99 -3.73 -3.15
CA VAL A 15 7.07 -2.97 -2.32
C VAL A 15 6.73 -1.65 -2.98
N LEU A 16 7.74 -0.95 -3.49
CA LEU A 16 7.52 0.34 -4.14
C LEU A 16 6.67 0.20 -5.39
N MET A 17 6.84 -0.89 -6.12
CA MET A 17 6.03 -1.13 -7.31
C MET A 17 4.56 -1.27 -6.95
N VAL A 18 4.26 -2.01 -5.89
CA VAL A 18 2.88 -2.19 -5.46
C VAL A 18 2.30 -0.87 -4.98
N GLU A 19 3.07 -0.12 -4.19
CA GLU A 19 2.62 1.18 -3.73
C GLU A 19 2.31 2.11 -4.90
N ASP A 20 3.21 2.14 -5.86
CA ASP A 20 3.05 3.03 -6.99
C ASP A 20 1.81 2.68 -7.79
N THR A 21 1.56 1.39 -7.97
CA THR A 21 0.38 0.95 -8.70
C THR A 21 -0.89 1.38 -7.98
N LEU A 22 -0.91 1.23 -6.66
CA LEU A 22 -2.08 1.63 -5.88
C LEU A 22 -2.29 3.13 -5.89
N LYS A 23 -1.19 3.88 -5.83
CA LYS A 23 -1.29 5.34 -5.82
C LYS A 23 -1.85 5.88 -7.12
N LYS A 24 -1.56 5.22 -8.22
CA LYS A 24 -1.95 5.72 -9.53
C LYS A 24 -3.33 5.30 -9.98
N MET A 25 -3.97 4.40 -9.27
CA MET A 25 -5.28 3.95 -9.70
C MET A 25 -6.31 5.04 -9.45
N ASN A 26 -7.30 5.09 -10.33
CA ASN A 26 -8.36 6.10 -10.22
C ASN A 26 -9.54 5.63 -9.40
N GLU A 27 -9.64 4.36 -9.15
CA GLU A 27 -10.76 3.81 -8.41
C GLU A 27 -10.61 4.05 -6.92
N SER A 28 -11.72 4.18 -6.22
CA SER A 28 -11.66 4.34 -4.79
C SER A 28 -11.29 3.03 -4.09
N ALA A 29 -11.55 1.90 -4.72
CA ALA A 29 -11.17 0.61 -4.16
C ALA A 29 -10.93 -0.37 -5.29
N ILE A 30 -10.06 -1.34 -5.06
CA ILE A 30 -9.70 -2.29 -6.09
C ILE A 30 -9.55 -3.67 -5.45
N LYS A 31 -10.04 -4.68 -6.13
CA LYS A 31 -9.92 -6.05 -5.62
C LYS A 31 -8.50 -6.56 -5.85
N ILE A 32 -8.11 -7.53 -5.03
CA ILE A 32 -6.77 -8.09 -5.14
C ILE A 32 -6.53 -8.65 -6.54
N SER A 33 -7.52 -9.33 -7.11
CA SER A 33 -7.36 -9.91 -8.45
C SER A 33 -7.11 -8.82 -9.49
N GLU A 34 -7.78 -7.69 -9.33
CA GLU A 34 -7.60 -6.59 -10.27
C GLU A 34 -6.23 -5.95 -10.06
N LEU A 35 -5.81 -5.81 -8.80
CA LEU A 35 -4.49 -5.29 -8.52
C LEU A 35 -3.42 -6.14 -9.17
N LYS A 36 -3.56 -7.47 -9.07
CA LYS A 36 -2.59 -8.36 -9.67
C LYS A 36 -2.47 -8.11 -11.17
N ARG A 37 -3.59 -7.84 -11.83
CA ARG A 37 -3.56 -7.59 -13.26
C ARG A 37 -2.91 -6.28 -13.62
N ARG A 38 -2.96 -5.31 -12.73
CA ARG A 38 -2.41 -4.00 -13.01
C ARG A 38 -0.94 -3.85 -12.69
N LEU A 39 -0.41 -4.78 -11.92
CA LEU A 39 0.99 -4.70 -11.57
C LEU A 39 1.86 -4.88 -12.82
N PRO A 40 2.90 -4.06 -12.97
CA PRO A 40 3.78 -4.17 -14.14
C PRO A 40 4.49 -5.51 -14.20
N LYS A 41 4.60 -6.18 -13.07
CA LYS A 41 5.30 -7.41 -12.98
C LYS A 41 4.52 -8.35 -12.12
N GLN A 42 4.48 -9.61 -12.50
CA GLN A 42 3.76 -10.58 -11.72
C GLN A 42 4.53 -10.93 -10.48
N ILE A 43 3.89 -11.03 -9.36
CA ILE A 43 4.56 -11.43 -8.14
C ILE A 43 3.75 -12.53 -7.46
N ASN A 44 4.43 -13.29 -6.65
CA ASN A 44 3.83 -14.39 -5.92
C ASN A 44 2.69 -13.87 -5.03
N HIS A 45 1.60 -14.65 -4.95
CA HIS A 45 0.45 -14.24 -4.16
C HIS A 45 0.83 -13.98 -2.71
N ASN A 46 1.63 -14.87 -2.12
CA ASN A 46 2.00 -14.70 -0.72
C ASN A 46 2.87 -13.47 -0.52
N THR A 47 3.73 -13.18 -1.47
CA THR A 47 4.53 -11.97 -1.40
C THR A 47 3.65 -10.73 -1.47
N LEU A 48 2.67 -10.74 -2.37
CA LEU A 48 1.76 -9.63 -2.48
C LEU A 48 0.98 -9.44 -1.18
N MET A 49 0.48 -10.52 -0.59
CA MET A 49 -0.27 -10.40 0.65
C MET A 49 0.60 -9.86 1.78
N THR A 50 1.87 -10.26 1.82
CA THR A 50 2.79 -9.74 2.81
C THR A 50 2.97 -8.24 2.65
N ILE A 51 3.10 -7.78 1.41
CA ILE A 51 3.25 -6.37 1.14
C ILE A 51 2.00 -5.60 1.55
N LEU A 52 0.83 -6.14 1.20
CA LEU A 52 -0.42 -5.47 1.53
C LEU A 52 -0.62 -5.39 3.04
N GLU A 53 -0.24 -6.44 3.75
CA GLU A 53 -0.35 -6.42 5.19
C GLU A 53 0.56 -5.34 5.79
N TYR A 54 1.77 -5.22 5.25
CA TYR A 54 2.68 -4.18 5.69
C TYR A 54 2.10 -2.79 5.42
N LEU A 55 1.53 -2.60 4.24
CA LEU A 55 0.94 -1.31 3.89
C LEU A 55 -0.25 -0.98 4.79
N GLU A 56 -1.04 -1.99 5.14
CA GLU A 56 -2.15 -1.75 6.04
C GLU A 56 -1.66 -1.34 7.42
N ARG A 57 -0.65 -2.01 7.91
CA ARG A 57 -0.09 -1.68 9.22
C ARG A 57 0.52 -0.29 9.23
N SER A 58 0.99 0.16 8.07
CA SER A 58 1.59 1.49 7.95
C SER A 58 0.55 2.55 7.67
N ASN A 59 -0.74 2.17 7.69
CA ASN A 59 -1.85 3.09 7.47
C ASN A 59 -1.82 3.71 6.09
N LYS A 60 -1.33 2.98 5.12
CA LYS A 60 -1.32 3.45 3.74
C LYS A 60 -2.49 2.92 2.95
N ILE A 61 -3.05 1.79 3.35
CA ILE A 61 -4.21 1.23 2.71
C ILE A 61 -5.19 0.73 3.75
N LEU A 62 -6.44 0.53 3.30
CA LEU A 62 -7.46 -0.09 4.11
C LEU A 62 -8.07 -1.22 3.30
N PHE A 63 -8.44 -2.30 3.98
CA PHE A 63 -9.18 -3.39 3.37
C PHE A 63 -10.64 -3.15 3.68
N GLY A 64 -11.45 -3.06 2.64
CA GLY A 64 -12.88 -2.85 2.81
C GLY A 64 -13.67 -3.88 2.04
N LEU A 65 -14.97 -3.72 2.06
CA LEU A 65 -15.86 -4.64 1.37
C LEU A 65 -15.64 -4.63 -0.13
N LYS A 66 -15.25 -3.48 -0.65
CA LYS A 66 -15.04 -3.36 -2.08
C LYS A 66 -13.62 -3.63 -2.51
N GLY A 67 -12.75 -3.89 -1.57
CA GLY A 67 -11.36 -4.18 -1.87
C GLY A 67 -10.41 -3.27 -1.13
N ILE A 68 -9.28 -3.02 -1.74
CA ILE A 68 -8.20 -2.24 -1.16
C ILE A 68 -8.36 -0.78 -1.55
N THR A 69 -8.22 0.10 -0.57
CA THR A 69 -8.28 1.54 -0.80
C THR A 69 -6.96 2.16 -0.38
N TRP A 70 -6.37 2.95 -1.26
CA TRP A 70 -5.16 3.69 -0.93
C TRP A 70 -5.56 4.95 -0.18
N VAL A 71 -5.11 5.06 1.07
CA VAL A 71 -5.50 6.19 1.91
C VAL A 71 -4.35 7.09 2.30
N HIS A 72 -3.13 6.69 1.99
CA HIS A 72 -1.98 7.51 2.34
C HIS A 72 -1.97 8.74 1.43
N ASN A 73 -2.13 9.89 2.02
CA ASN A 73 -2.23 11.12 1.24
C ASN A 73 -0.90 11.83 1.20
N THR A 74 -0.39 12.05 -0.01
CA THR A 74 0.85 12.77 -0.17
C THR A 74 0.62 14.21 -0.59
N ASN A 75 -0.60 14.69 -0.45
CA ASN A 75 -0.94 16.06 -0.78
C ASN A 75 -0.12 17.01 0.08
N LYS A 76 0.58 17.93 -0.56
CA LYS A 76 1.46 18.85 0.16
C LYS A 76 0.70 19.74 1.13
N ASN A 77 -0.48 20.17 0.71
CA ASN A 77 -1.26 21.07 1.57
C ASN A 77 -1.69 20.36 2.83
N LEU A 78 -2.09 19.10 2.70
CA LEU A 78 -2.49 18.34 3.87
C LEU A 78 -1.32 18.14 4.81
N ARG A 79 -0.19 17.78 4.26
CA ARG A 79 0.99 17.54 5.08
C ARG A 79 1.42 18.81 5.80
N LYS A 80 1.37 19.92 5.10
CA LYS A 80 1.73 21.19 5.70
C LYS A 80 0.77 21.54 6.84
N ALA A 81 -0.52 21.35 6.60
CA ALA A 81 -1.50 21.64 7.64
C ALA A 81 -1.28 20.80 8.88
N ILE A 82 -0.97 19.51 8.67
CA ILE A 82 -0.72 18.62 9.79
C ILE A 82 0.52 19.07 10.55
N ALA A 83 1.58 19.38 9.83
CA ALA A 83 2.82 19.80 10.47
C ALA A 83 2.63 21.06 11.27
N GLU A 84 1.93 22.03 10.71
CA GLU A 84 1.69 23.28 11.41
C GLU A 84 0.80 23.09 12.63
N GLY A 85 -0.18 22.22 12.51
CA GLY A 85 -1.04 21.91 13.62
C GLY A 85 -0.30 21.25 14.75
N LEU A 86 0.66 20.41 14.42
CA LEU A 86 1.42 19.71 15.43
C LEU A 86 2.42 20.60 16.13
N GLU A 87 2.78 21.68 15.51
CA GLU A 87 3.74 22.59 16.13
C GLU A 87 3.14 23.43 17.21
N VAL A 88 1.86 23.47 17.26
CA VAL A 88 1.19 24.20 18.30
C VAL A 88 1.38 23.54 19.65
#